data_4708285e7ff80eb50941bbcc426be683
#
_entry.id   4708285e7ff80eb50941bbcc426be683
#
_cell.length_a   1.000
_cell.length_b   1.000
_cell.length_c   1.000
_cell.angle_alpha   90.00
_cell.angle_beta   90.00
_cell.angle_gamma   90.00
#
_symmetry.space_group_name_H-M   'P 1'
#
loop_
_entity.id
_entity.type
_entity.pdbx_description
1 polymer ?
#
loop_
_entity_poly.entity_id
_entity_poly.type
_entity_poly.pdbx_seq_one_letter_code
_entity_poly.pdbx_strand_id
1 'polypeptide(L)' 'MAQSKADEYRAKASECEERAQATRDHFIQQQMLEIAEKWRIMAAFEEKSGR' A
#
# COMPACT_ATOMS: atom_id res chain seq x y z
N MET A 1 21.60 2.69 0.56
CA MET A 1 20.84 3.59 1.39
C MET A 1 19.53 2.97 1.79
N ALA A 2 19.15 3.17 3.03
CA ALA A 2 17.91 2.60 3.53
C ALA A 2 16.72 3.39 3.02
N GLN A 3 15.68 2.69 2.66
CA GLN A 3 14.44 3.34 2.30
C GLN A 3 13.73 3.86 3.54
N SER A 4 13.02 4.95 3.40
CA SER A 4 12.22 5.45 4.51
C SER A 4 11.02 4.53 4.71
N LYS A 5 10.41 4.63 5.88
CA LYS A 5 9.22 3.83 6.14
C LYS A 5 8.08 4.18 5.20
N ALA A 6 7.97 5.46 4.87
CA ALA A 6 6.95 5.88 3.92
C ALA A 6 7.16 5.20 2.57
N ASP A 7 8.41 5.10 2.12
CA ASP A 7 8.70 4.43 0.85
C ASP A 7 8.33 2.96 0.92
N GLU A 8 8.62 2.30 2.05
CA GLU A 8 8.25 0.90 2.22
C GLU A 8 6.75 0.72 2.16
N TYR A 9 6.02 1.61 2.82
CA TYR A 9 4.56 1.50 2.82
C TYR A 9 3.99 1.71 1.43
N ARG A 10 4.56 2.65 0.66
CA ARG A 10 4.11 2.86 -0.71
C ARG A 10 4.39 1.65 -1.59
N ALA A 11 5.52 1.01 -1.38
CA ALA A 11 5.84 -0.20 -2.13
C ALA A 11 4.85 -1.31 -1.80
N LYS A 12 4.47 -1.44 -0.53
CA LYS A 12 3.47 -2.43 -0.15
C LYS A 12 2.12 -2.13 -0.79
N ALA A 13 1.76 -0.85 -0.84
CA ALA A 13 0.51 -0.47 -1.49
C ALA A 13 0.51 -0.85 -2.96
N SER A 14 1.63 -0.59 -3.64
CA SER A 14 1.76 -0.95 -5.05
C SER A 14 1.61 -2.44 -5.26
N GLU A 15 2.26 -3.24 -4.40
CA GLU A 15 2.15 -4.70 -4.51
C GLU A 15 0.71 -5.15 -4.36
N CYS A 16 0.00 -4.57 -3.40
CA CYS A 16 -1.40 -4.94 -3.20
C CYS A 16 -2.24 -4.59 -4.41
N GLU A 17 -1.98 -3.43 -5.01
CA GLU A 17 -2.72 -3.03 -6.20
C GLU A 17 -2.45 -3.97 -7.36
N GLU A 18 -1.19 -4.37 -7.52
CA GLU A 18 -0.85 -5.29 -8.59
C GLU A 18 -1.57 -6.62 -8.40
N ARG A 19 -1.63 -7.10 -7.18
CA ARG A 19 -2.34 -8.34 -6.91
C ARG A 19 -3.82 -8.18 -7.17
N ALA A 20 -4.38 -7.03 -6.82
CA ALA A 20 -5.79 -6.79 -7.09
C ALA A 20 -6.08 -6.85 -8.57
N GLN A 21 -5.18 -6.31 -9.38
CA GLN A 21 -5.37 -6.34 -10.82
C GLN A 21 -5.20 -7.73 -11.40
N ALA A 22 -4.36 -8.54 -10.77
CA ALA A 22 -4.07 -9.87 -11.27
C ALA A 22 -5.15 -10.89 -10.90
N THR A 23 -5.93 -10.63 -9.86
CA THR A 23 -6.92 -11.60 -9.42
C THR A 23 -8.22 -11.39 -10.17
N ARG A 24 -8.93 -12.50 -10.41
CA ARG A 24 -10.24 -12.44 -11.02
C ARG A 24 -11.37 -12.48 -10.01
N ASP A 25 -11.01 -12.72 -8.76
CA ASP A 25 -12.01 -12.81 -7.70
C ASP A 25 -12.30 -11.40 -7.19
N HIS A 26 -13.54 -10.96 -7.40
CA HIS A 26 -13.96 -9.63 -7.00
C HIS A 26 -13.79 -9.38 -5.52
N PHE A 27 -14.06 -10.38 -4.72
CA PHE A 27 -13.97 -10.22 -3.27
C PHE A 27 -12.53 -9.99 -2.85
N ILE A 28 -11.63 -10.82 -3.39
CA ILE A 28 -10.21 -10.67 -3.07
C ILE A 28 -9.68 -9.35 -3.63
N GLN A 29 -10.13 -8.98 -4.81
CA GLN A 29 -9.72 -7.72 -5.40
C GLN A 29 -10.05 -6.54 -4.49
N GLN A 30 -11.26 -6.53 -3.96
CA GLN A 30 -11.68 -5.47 -3.05
C GLN A 30 -10.83 -5.45 -1.79
N GLN A 31 -10.54 -6.63 -1.25
CA GLN A 31 -9.72 -6.71 -0.05
C GLN A 31 -8.32 -6.16 -0.30
N MET A 32 -7.74 -6.50 -1.44
CA MET A 32 -6.40 -6.03 -1.77
C MET A 32 -6.39 -4.51 -1.91
N LEU A 33 -7.42 -3.95 -2.53
CA LEU A 33 -7.50 -2.51 -2.68
C LEU A 33 -7.66 -1.80 -1.35
N GLU A 34 -8.41 -2.38 -0.44
CA GLU A 34 -8.57 -1.80 0.89
C GLU A 34 -7.24 -1.81 1.65
N ILE A 35 -6.52 -2.91 1.53
CA ILE A 35 -5.22 -3.01 2.19
C ILE A 35 -4.25 -1.98 1.60
N ALA A 36 -4.28 -1.84 0.28
CA ALA A 36 -3.43 -0.85 -0.38
C ALA A 36 -3.72 0.56 0.13
N GLU A 37 -4.99 0.86 0.31
CA GLU A 37 -5.38 2.17 0.80
C GLU A 37 -4.83 2.40 2.21
N LYS A 38 -4.91 1.38 3.05
CA LYS A 38 -4.38 1.50 4.41
C LYS A 38 -2.88 1.76 4.39
N TRP A 39 -2.15 1.06 3.51
CA TRP A 39 -0.72 1.31 3.38
C TRP A 39 -0.44 2.75 2.97
N ARG A 40 -1.25 3.31 2.07
CA ARG A 40 -1.07 4.69 1.66
C ARG A 40 -1.33 5.67 2.77
N ILE A 41 -2.35 5.39 3.58
CA ILE A 41 -2.63 6.23 4.74
C ILE A 41 -1.47 6.20 5.70
N MET A 42 -0.92 5.02 5.93
CA MET A 42 0.23 4.90 6.82
C MET A 42 1.44 5.62 6.26
N ALA A 43 1.63 5.56 4.94
CA ALA A 43 2.74 6.26 4.31
C ALA A 43 2.61 7.77 4.49
N ALA A 44 1.42 8.29 4.30
CA ALA A 44 1.20 9.71 4.46
C ALA A 44 1.44 10.14 5.90
N PHE A 45 1.02 9.31 6.83
CA PHE A 45 1.23 9.60 8.24
C PHE A 45 2.72 9.62 8.58
N GLU A 46 3.47 8.65 8.04
CA GLU A 46 4.90 8.60 8.27
C GLU A 46 5.60 9.83 7.72
N GLU A 47 5.17 10.28 6.56
CA GLU A 47 5.77 11.47 5.97
C GLU A 47 5.58 12.69 6.84
N LYS A 48 4.41 12.82 7.42
CA LYS A 48 4.15 13.95 8.29
C LYS A 48 4.96 13.86 9.56
N SER A 49 5.09 12.66 10.11
CA SER A 49 5.79 12.47 11.37
C SER A 49 7.29 12.49 11.21
N GLY A 50 7.77 12.16 10.04
CA GLY A 50 9.19 11.96 9.82
C GLY A 50 10.02 13.21 9.65
N ARG A 51 9.44 14.38 9.89
CA ARG A 51 10.13 15.65 9.68
C ARG A 51 11.13 15.98 10.75
#